data_b072612443535d76ff284b544e38b0c7
#
_entry.id   b072612443535d76ff284b544e38b0c7
#
_cell.length_a   1.000
_cell.length_b   1.000
_cell.length_c   1.000
_cell.angle_alpha   90.00
_cell.angle_beta   90.00
_cell.angle_gamma   90.00
#
_symmetry.space_group_name_H-M   'P 1'
#
loop_
_entity.id
_entity.type
_entity.pdbx_description
1 polymer ?
#
loop_
_entity_poly.entity_id
_entity_poly.type
_entity_poly.pdbx_seq_one_letter_code
_entity_poly.pdbx_strand_id
1 'polypeptide(L)'
;MSTTLAFRLILGLLVGGVLTCSVWDRNDRELKEQPADEDTRTGMPRFRSFAAAEMLPTMLVMYLVISFAIGGREMAVQYLLGLLLRVFLLIGVYYVLLLAVLPLLRRHISARVCAVLWLLPGYLYFLAQVSSVQRADPGGERMLVLHASGTLVTVLLAVWAAGAIGVFAWKIISHLRFRRRVLKDAVVVRDEQTLAVWRAELARAWLGETKWTLVRAPQLTTPLSIGLFQKTTCVALPARSYTPEELSLILRHEIIHLSRRDPASKFFMVFCTAMCWFNPLMWVAMRKSADDFELSCDESVLLAQPQPVRRQYAELLLKTAGDERGFTTCLSATASALRYRLKNIMAPGKKHTGALLVGLTFLLLTLCAGHVALAYDAQPGAARIFDGRPPEDFSLRYVDVWNDDRGSGTDFGCTDEAALRNYLAALQLETYTEALDRYGECRSLQLLFDAPEGTLSVTLTDNQSIHVTRLWLKNAPSESYYLAEPIDWQLLDRLIVPRPALRVWFSLPGQDEDSCFFAGVYSMTQTLPDGTVQVLQEPDEGNYSAFGTTGGGRTVRLEFGQTLLEPYTVTCQTPDGSERRIFTQDELRGGRVPLLPGESADYTVAARLQGEDGSTYDAVFCFRYDRLAGGT
;
A
#
# COMPACT_ATOMS: atom_id res chain seq x y z
N MET A 1 -21.97 -0.72 -3.02
CA MET A 1 -20.64 -1.26 -3.38
C MET A 1 -19.63 -0.37 -2.69
N SER A 2 -18.74 -0.95 -1.89
CA SER A 2 -17.79 -0.17 -1.11
C SER A 2 -16.86 0.65 -2.02
N THR A 3 -16.44 1.85 -1.59
CA THR A 3 -15.53 2.72 -2.39
C THR A 3 -14.22 1.99 -2.68
N THR A 4 -13.74 1.19 -1.73
CA THR A 4 -12.56 0.34 -1.85
C THR A 4 -12.72 -0.72 -2.92
N LEU A 5 -13.84 -1.45 -2.93
CA LEU A 5 -14.15 -2.46 -3.94
C LEU A 5 -14.29 -1.82 -5.33
N ALA A 6 -14.96 -0.65 -5.40
CA ALA A 6 -15.07 0.12 -6.63
C ALA A 6 -13.70 0.53 -7.18
N PHE A 7 -12.82 1.05 -6.31
CA PHE A 7 -11.46 1.44 -6.69
C PHE A 7 -10.65 0.24 -7.20
N ARG A 8 -10.68 -0.89 -6.49
CA ARG A 8 -9.99 -2.14 -6.91
C ARG A 8 -10.53 -2.65 -8.24
N LEU A 9 -11.86 -2.60 -8.43
CA LEU A 9 -12.50 -2.99 -9.68
C LEU A 9 -12.05 -2.09 -10.83
N ILE A 10 -12.09 -0.77 -10.64
CA ILE A 10 -11.66 0.21 -11.65
C ILE A 10 -10.17 0.03 -11.97
N LEU A 11 -9.31 -0.07 -10.97
CA LEU A 11 -7.88 -0.31 -11.15
C LEU A 11 -7.61 -1.63 -11.88
N GLY A 12 -8.27 -2.71 -11.45
CA GLY A 12 -8.15 -4.03 -12.05
C GLY A 12 -8.61 -4.05 -13.52
N LEU A 13 -9.71 -3.36 -13.83
CA LEU A 13 -10.22 -3.23 -15.21
C LEU A 13 -9.31 -2.36 -16.07
N LEU A 14 -8.85 -1.20 -15.58
CA LEU A 14 -7.98 -0.30 -16.34
C LEU A 14 -6.63 -0.96 -16.64
N VAL A 15 -5.93 -1.40 -15.60
CA VAL A 15 -4.60 -2.02 -15.78
C VAL A 15 -4.73 -3.37 -16.47
N GLY A 16 -5.71 -4.20 -16.10
CA GLY A 16 -5.98 -5.47 -16.78
C GLY A 16 -6.34 -5.28 -18.25
N GLY A 17 -7.10 -4.24 -18.58
CA GLY A 17 -7.41 -3.84 -19.97
C GLY A 17 -6.16 -3.44 -20.74
N VAL A 18 -5.31 -2.58 -20.16
CA VAL A 18 -4.01 -2.18 -20.76
C VAL A 18 -3.12 -3.39 -21.01
N LEU A 19 -3.04 -4.31 -20.04
CA LEU A 19 -2.27 -5.56 -20.16
C LEU A 19 -2.82 -6.44 -21.29
N THR A 20 -4.14 -6.62 -21.34
CA THR A 20 -4.81 -7.38 -22.40
C THR A 20 -4.52 -6.78 -23.77
N CYS A 21 -4.73 -5.47 -23.96
CA CYS A 21 -4.43 -4.77 -25.20
C CYS A 21 -2.95 -4.87 -25.58
N SER A 22 -2.04 -4.73 -24.63
CA SER A 22 -0.60 -4.86 -24.86
C SER A 22 -0.20 -6.25 -25.33
N VAL A 23 -0.78 -7.31 -24.73
CA VAL A 23 -0.52 -8.71 -25.14
C VAL A 23 -1.16 -8.97 -26.51
N TRP A 24 -2.37 -8.47 -26.76
CA TRP A 24 -3.05 -8.61 -28.06
C TRP A 24 -2.26 -7.93 -29.17
N ASP A 25 -1.93 -6.65 -29.03
CA ASP A 25 -1.20 -5.87 -30.01
C ASP A 25 0.14 -6.52 -30.39
N ARG A 26 0.88 -7.00 -29.38
CA ARG A 26 2.15 -7.70 -29.62
C ARG A 26 1.96 -9.02 -30.37
N ASN A 27 0.93 -9.78 -30.02
CA ASN A 27 0.65 -11.04 -30.69
C ASN A 27 0.17 -10.78 -32.15
N ASP A 28 -0.64 -9.74 -32.35
CA ASP A 28 -1.10 -9.35 -33.70
C ASP A 28 0.06 -8.88 -34.59
N ARG A 29 0.99 -8.11 -34.03
CA ARG A 29 2.20 -7.68 -34.76
C ARG A 29 3.16 -8.82 -35.08
N GLU A 30 3.25 -9.83 -34.22
CA GLU A 30 4.04 -11.03 -34.52
C GLU A 30 3.38 -11.91 -35.59
N LEU A 31 2.04 -11.98 -35.62
CA LEU A 31 1.27 -12.76 -36.60
C LEU A 31 1.23 -12.11 -37.99
N LYS A 32 1.17 -10.80 -38.05
CA LYS A 32 1.25 -10.06 -39.31
C LYS A 32 2.72 -9.89 -39.67
N GLU A 33 3.27 -10.82 -40.47
CA GLU A 33 4.53 -10.59 -41.18
C GLU A 33 4.28 -9.40 -42.15
N GLN A 34 4.32 -8.18 -41.66
CA GLN A 34 4.39 -7.02 -42.57
C GLN A 34 5.81 -7.00 -43.13
N PRO A 35 5.96 -7.01 -44.46
CA PRO A 35 7.22 -6.64 -45.07
C PRO A 35 7.59 -5.27 -44.51
N ALA A 36 8.89 -5.09 -44.25
CA ALA A 36 9.43 -3.85 -43.73
C ALA A 36 9.07 -2.69 -44.71
N ASP A 37 7.96 -2.04 -44.49
CA ASP A 37 7.71 -0.74 -45.08
C ASP A 37 8.59 0.26 -44.34
N GLU A 38 9.50 0.89 -45.04
CA GLU A 38 10.60 1.71 -44.56
C GLU A 38 10.17 2.94 -43.73
N ASP A 39 8.86 3.21 -43.61
CA ASP A 39 8.33 4.47 -43.08
C ASP A 39 7.79 4.42 -41.65
N THR A 40 7.80 3.29 -40.96
CA THR A 40 7.49 3.24 -39.54
C THR A 40 8.75 3.32 -38.68
N ARG A 41 9.38 4.49 -38.66
CA ARG A 41 10.50 4.91 -37.81
C ARG A 41 10.16 5.05 -36.32
N THR A 42 9.28 4.25 -35.78
CA THR A 42 9.18 4.08 -34.34
C THR A 42 10.10 2.94 -33.95
N GLY A 43 11.33 3.25 -33.57
CA GLY A 43 12.39 2.33 -33.15
C GLY A 43 12.05 1.46 -31.92
N MET A 44 10.84 0.90 -31.90
CA MET A 44 10.42 -0.06 -30.87
C MET A 44 10.70 -1.46 -31.36
N PRO A 45 11.50 -2.25 -30.64
CA PRO A 45 11.76 -3.63 -30.99
C PRO A 45 10.45 -4.44 -31.08
N ARG A 46 10.32 -5.25 -32.14
CA ARG A 46 9.16 -6.11 -32.43
C ARG A 46 8.80 -7.06 -31.29
N PHE A 47 9.78 -7.39 -30.48
CA PHE A 47 9.67 -8.25 -29.29
C PHE A 47 10.04 -7.44 -28.03
N ARG A 48 9.09 -6.89 -27.34
CA ARG A 48 9.35 -6.28 -26.03
C ARG A 48 8.94 -7.21 -24.91
N SER A 49 9.76 -7.30 -23.86
CA SER A 49 9.36 -8.06 -22.69
C SER A 49 8.09 -7.48 -22.09
N PHE A 50 7.28 -8.36 -21.56
CA PHE A 50 6.11 -7.98 -20.80
C PHE A 50 6.59 -7.40 -19.47
N ALA A 51 6.22 -6.16 -19.21
CA ALA A 51 6.49 -5.40 -17.99
C ALA A 51 7.96 -5.39 -17.50
N ALA A 52 8.31 -4.36 -16.81
CA ALA A 52 9.62 -4.19 -16.19
C ALA A 52 9.76 -5.08 -14.92
N ALA A 53 9.53 -6.39 -15.05
CA ALA A 53 9.65 -7.33 -13.93
C ALA A 53 11.02 -7.23 -13.24
N GLU A 54 12.06 -6.85 -13.98
CA GLU A 54 13.40 -6.56 -13.49
C GLU A 54 13.46 -5.37 -12.52
N MET A 55 12.50 -4.43 -12.61
CA MET A 55 12.46 -3.24 -11.74
C MET A 55 11.80 -3.52 -10.38
N LEU A 56 11.02 -4.60 -10.24
CA LEU A 56 10.30 -4.89 -9.00
C LEU A 56 11.20 -5.09 -7.78
N PRO A 57 12.32 -5.81 -7.85
CA PRO A 57 13.26 -5.89 -6.72
C PRO A 57 13.82 -4.51 -6.33
N THR A 58 14.12 -3.67 -7.32
CA THR A 58 14.63 -2.32 -7.08
C THR A 58 13.56 -1.42 -6.45
N MET A 59 12.31 -1.51 -6.92
CA MET A 59 11.17 -0.79 -6.35
C MET A 59 10.92 -1.22 -4.90
N LEU A 60 10.98 -2.51 -4.59
CA LEU A 60 10.85 -3.01 -3.21
C LEU A 60 11.89 -2.40 -2.27
N VAL A 61 13.17 -2.43 -2.69
CA VAL A 61 14.26 -1.83 -1.89
C VAL A 61 14.05 -0.33 -1.73
N MET A 62 13.69 0.38 -2.80
CA MET A 62 13.41 1.81 -2.75
C MET A 62 12.28 2.13 -1.75
N TYR A 63 11.21 1.34 -1.76
CA TYR A 63 10.09 1.53 -0.85
C TYR A 63 10.44 1.27 0.60
N LEU A 64 11.24 0.24 0.87
CA LEU A 64 11.76 -0.02 2.22
C LEU A 64 12.65 1.13 2.72
N VAL A 65 13.49 1.68 1.84
CA VAL A 65 14.33 2.85 2.17
C VAL A 65 13.47 4.09 2.44
N ILE A 66 12.45 4.34 1.63
CA ILE A 66 11.51 5.46 1.82
C ILE A 66 10.74 5.28 3.14
N SER A 67 10.18 4.10 3.40
CA SER A 67 9.46 3.81 4.64
C SER A 67 10.35 4.00 5.87
N PHE A 68 11.61 3.56 5.77
CA PHE A 68 12.60 3.78 6.83
C PHE A 68 12.94 5.27 7.02
N ALA A 69 13.06 6.03 5.95
CA ALA A 69 13.39 7.45 6.00
C ALA A 69 12.25 8.31 6.58
N ILE A 70 10.99 7.92 6.35
CA ILE A 70 9.80 8.65 6.81
C ILE A 70 9.44 8.28 8.25
N GLY A 71 9.28 7.00 8.56
CA GLY A 71 8.76 6.49 9.83
C GLY A 71 9.70 5.54 10.57
N GLY A 72 11.00 5.56 10.20
CA GLY A 72 12.02 4.77 10.90
C GLY A 72 11.86 3.26 10.69
N ARG A 73 12.46 2.52 11.64
CA ARG A 73 12.50 1.05 11.61
C ARG A 73 11.09 0.43 11.67
N GLU A 74 10.21 1.01 12.48
CA GLU A 74 8.88 0.44 12.72
C GLU A 74 8.04 0.45 11.44
N MET A 75 7.94 1.58 10.76
CA MET A 75 7.20 1.68 9.49
C MET A 75 7.79 0.76 8.41
N ALA A 76 9.12 0.64 8.32
CA ALA A 76 9.76 -0.26 7.37
C ALA A 76 9.44 -1.74 7.66
N VAL A 77 9.40 -2.15 8.93
CA VAL A 77 9.04 -3.50 9.36
C VAL A 77 7.56 -3.78 9.11
N GLN A 78 6.66 -2.87 9.47
CA GLN A 78 5.22 -2.97 9.19
C GLN A 78 4.97 -3.16 7.69
N TYR A 79 5.56 -2.31 6.86
CA TYR A 79 5.45 -2.40 5.41
C TYR A 79 5.94 -3.76 4.88
N LEU A 80 7.13 -4.20 5.33
CA LEU A 80 7.70 -5.48 4.91
C LEU A 80 6.82 -6.66 5.32
N LEU A 81 6.34 -6.69 6.56
CA LEU A 81 5.47 -7.76 7.06
C LEU A 81 4.14 -7.81 6.30
N GLY A 82 3.49 -6.67 6.07
CA GLY A 82 2.25 -6.60 5.31
C GLY A 82 2.43 -7.07 3.86
N LEU A 83 3.54 -6.66 3.22
CA LEU A 83 3.90 -7.15 1.88
C LEU A 83 4.12 -8.66 1.87
N LEU A 84 4.93 -9.18 2.80
CA LEU A 84 5.27 -10.61 2.86
C LEU A 84 4.03 -11.46 3.11
N LEU A 85 3.17 -11.07 4.03
CA LEU A 85 1.94 -11.78 4.35
C LEU A 85 1.06 -11.93 3.10
N ARG A 86 0.80 -10.83 2.40
CA ARG A 86 -0.01 -10.82 1.16
C ARG A 86 0.63 -11.67 0.06
N VAL A 87 1.91 -11.46 -0.18
CA VAL A 87 2.65 -12.18 -1.21
C VAL A 87 2.67 -13.68 -0.92
N PHE A 88 2.92 -14.12 0.32
CA PHE A 88 2.98 -15.54 0.66
C PHE A 88 1.65 -16.25 0.47
N LEU A 89 0.56 -15.62 0.90
CA LEU A 89 -0.78 -16.19 0.77
C LEU A 89 -1.22 -16.26 -0.69
N LEU A 90 -1.17 -15.13 -1.39
CA LEU A 90 -1.69 -15.03 -2.75
C LEU A 90 -0.83 -15.76 -3.77
N ILE A 91 0.49 -15.70 -3.65
CA ILE A 91 1.40 -16.44 -4.55
C ILE A 91 1.19 -17.95 -4.42
N GLY A 92 1.04 -18.47 -3.18
CA GLY A 92 0.77 -19.88 -2.96
C GLY A 92 -0.48 -20.35 -3.68
N VAL A 93 -1.60 -19.66 -3.43
CA VAL A 93 -2.91 -19.96 -4.06
C VAL A 93 -2.82 -19.82 -5.58
N TYR A 94 -2.23 -18.73 -6.07
CA TYR A 94 -2.10 -18.48 -7.49
C TYR A 94 -1.36 -19.61 -8.23
N TYR A 95 -0.20 -20.03 -7.74
CA TYR A 95 0.57 -21.07 -8.41
C TYR A 95 -0.04 -22.46 -8.28
N VAL A 96 -0.77 -22.77 -7.21
CA VAL A 96 -1.59 -24.00 -7.14
C VAL A 96 -2.60 -24.00 -8.28
N LEU A 97 -3.38 -22.93 -8.42
CA LEU A 97 -4.40 -22.80 -9.46
C LEU A 97 -3.76 -22.83 -10.86
N LEU A 98 -2.68 -22.08 -11.07
CA LEU A 98 -1.99 -22.04 -12.36
C LEU A 98 -1.44 -23.40 -12.75
N LEU A 99 -0.79 -24.13 -11.83
CA LEU A 99 -0.27 -25.47 -12.09
C LEU A 99 -1.39 -26.47 -12.43
N ALA A 100 -2.57 -26.34 -11.83
CA ALA A 100 -3.73 -27.19 -12.12
C ALA A 100 -4.35 -26.88 -13.49
N VAL A 101 -4.47 -25.59 -13.84
CA VAL A 101 -5.22 -25.14 -15.04
C VAL A 101 -4.33 -25.05 -16.27
N LEU A 102 -3.03 -24.74 -16.11
CA LEU A 102 -2.10 -24.49 -17.22
C LEU A 102 -1.97 -25.66 -18.22
N PRO A 103 -2.01 -26.95 -17.84
CA PRO A 103 -2.00 -28.06 -18.80
C PRO A 103 -3.17 -28.04 -19.78
N LEU A 104 -4.34 -27.56 -19.34
CA LEU A 104 -5.51 -27.36 -20.19
C LEU A 104 -5.34 -26.12 -21.08
N LEU A 105 -4.90 -25.02 -20.49
CA LEU A 105 -4.70 -23.75 -21.20
C LEU A 105 -3.69 -23.89 -22.34
N ARG A 106 -2.59 -24.58 -22.14
CA ARG A 106 -1.55 -24.80 -23.18
C ARG A 106 -2.08 -25.45 -24.47
N ARG A 107 -3.21 -26.14 -24.39
CA ARG A 107 -3.84 -26.76 -25.58
C ARG A 107 -4.62 -25.77 -26.44
N HIS A 108 -5.12 -24.68 -25.81
CA HIS A 108 -6.10 -23.78 -26.42
C HIS A 108 -5.55 -22.35 -26.65
N ILE A 109 -4.56 -21.94 -25.84
CA ILE A 109 -3.98 -20.58 -25.91
C ILE A 109 -2.50 -20.61 -26.33
N SER A 110 -1.99 -19.46 -26.75
CA SER A 110 -0.59 -19.31 -27.16
C SER A 110 0.36 -19.58 -25.99
N ALA A 111 1.50 -20.17 -26.27
CA ALA A 111 2.55 -20.41 -25.28
C ALA A 111 3.09 -19.10 -24.69
N ARG A 112 3.03 -18.01 -25.45
CA ARG A 112 3.38 -16.68 -25.00
C ARG A 112 2.53 -16.21 -23.82
N VAL A 113 1.21 -16.36 -23.90
CA VAL A 113 0.31 -16.00 -22.80
C VAL A 113 0.57 -16.93 -21.61
N CYS A 114 0.82 -18.22 -21.83
CA CYS A 114 1.20 -19.12 -20.75
C CYS A 114 2.48 -18.65 -20.03
N ALA A 115 3.48 -18.17 -20.78
CA ALA A 115 4.72 -17.61 -20.21
C ALA A 115 4.46 -16.30 -19.42
N VAL A 116 3.56 -15.44 -19.91
CA VAL A 116 3.16 -14.20 -19.22
C VAL A 116 2.45 -14.49 -17.91
N LEU A 117 1.56 -15.51 -17.86
CA LEU A 117 0.85 -15.87 -16.64
C LEU A 117 1.79 -16.21 -15.47
N TRP A 118 2.97 -16.76 -15.73
CA TRP A 118 3.97 -17.00 -14.67
C TRP A 118 4.50 -15.71 -14.03
N LEU A 119 4.48 -14.60 -14.74
CA LEU A 119 5.01 -13.31 -14.28
C LEU A 119 3.97 -12.43 -13.59
N LEU A 120 2.67 -12.72 -13.77
CA LEU A 120 1.60 -11.89 -13.20
C LEU A 120 1.66 -11.74 -11.67
N PRO A 121 2.05 -12.75 -10.86
CA PRO A 121 2.20 -12.56 -9.43
C PRO A 121 3.22 -11.49 -9.04
N GLY A 122 4.09 -11.08 -9.95
CA GLY A 122 4.97 -9.94 -9.76
C GLY A 122 4.24 -8.65 -9.44
N TYR A 123 3.02 -8.48 -9.94
CA TYR A 123 2.19 -7.32 -9.62
C TYR A 123 1.71 -7.30 -8.17
N LEU A 124 1.71 -8.43 -7.47
CA LEU A 124 1.39 -8.45 -6.03
C LEU A 124 2.37 -7.62 -5.22
N TYR A 125 3.65 -7.59 -5.62
CA TYR A 125 4.66 -6.74 -4.99
C TYR A 125 4.37 -5.24 -5.19
N PHE A 126 3.67 -4.89 -6.27
CA PHE A 126 3.25 -3.53 -6.58
C PHE A 126 1.88 -3.19 -6.00
N LEU A 127 0.89 -4.09 -6.09
CA LEU A 127 -0.46 -3.88 -5.57
C LEU A 127 -0.48 -3.71 -4.05
N ALA A 128 0.46 -4.30 -3.35
CA ALA A 128 0.63 -4.10 -1.91
C ALA A 128 0.82 -2.63 -1.52
N GLN A 129 1.34 -1.79 -2.41
CA GLN A 129 1.55 -0.37 -2.19
C GLN A 129 0.30 0.47 -2.44
N VAL A 130 -0.56 0.02 -3.34
CA VAL A 130 -1.79 0.73 -3.70
C VAL A 130 -2.86 0.59 -2.62
N SER A 131 -2.87 -0.53 -1.88
CA SER A 131 -3.82 -0.75 -0.79
C SER A 131 -3.57 0.12 0.45
N SER A 132 -2.34 0.60 0.65
CA SER A 132 -2.02 1.52 1.75
C SER A 132 -2.56 2.95 1.55
N VAL A 133 -3.00 3.29 0.34
CA VAL A 133 -3.59 4.61 0.00
C VAL A 133 -5.12 4.61 0.18
N GLN A 134 -5.72 3.48 0.50
CA GLN A 134 -7.17 3.35 0.59
C GLN A 134 -7.69 3.98 1.88
N ARG A 135 -8.48 5.05 1.72
CA ARG A 135 -9.37 5.55 2.77
C ARG A 135 -10.36 4.44 3.15
N ALA A 136 -10.58 4.30 4.41
CA ALA A 136 -11.53 3.35 4.96
C ALA A 136 -12.92 3.56 4.39
N ASP A 137 -13.57 2.46 4.13
CA ASP A 137 -14.93 2.40 3.59
C ASP A 137 -15.91 2.07 4.73
N PRO A 138 -16.99 2.81 4.88
CA PRO A 138 -17.97 2.61 5.97
C PRO A 138 -18.67 1.26 5.96
N GLY A 139 -18.77 0.64 4.79
CA GLY A 139 -19.33 -0.70 4.64
C GLY A 139 -18.34 -1.86 4.84
N GLY A 140 -17.18 -1.56 5.41
CA GLY A 140 -16.03 -2.37 5.76
C GLY A 140 -15.97 -3.80 5.27
N GLU A 141 -15.08 -4.07 4.31
CA GLU A 141 -14.68 -5.46 4.02
C GLU A 141 -14.13 -6.10 5.30
N ARG A 142 -14.62 -7.30 5.62
CA ARG A 142 -14.13 -8.05 6.78
C ARG A 142 -12.67 -8.40 6.54
N MET A 143 -11.79 -7.89 7.39
CA MET A 143 -10.37 -8.20 7.38
C MET A 143 -10.11 -9.37 8.34
N LEU A 144 -9.36 -10.36 7.88
CA LEU A 144 -8.84 -11.41 8.74
C LEU A 144 -7.58 -10.89 9.44
N VAL A 145 -7.67 -10.66 10.75
CA VAL A 145 -6.53 -10.27 11.56
C VAL A 145 -5.90 -11.52 12.18
N LEU A 146 -4.62 -11.72 11.94
CA LEU A 146 -3.81 -12.77 12.54
C LEU A 146 -3.02 -12.17 13.71
N HIS A 147 -3.07 -12.79 14.88
CA HIS A 147 -2.37 -12.34 16.08
C HIS A 147 -1.09 -13.16 16.28
N ALA A 148 0.02 -12.50 16.58
CA ALA A 148 1.29 -13.15 16.87
C ALA A 148 2.11 -12.36 17.91
N SER A 149 2.92 -13.07 18.71
CA SER A 149 3.84 -12.38 19.63
C SER A 149 4.97 -11.69 18.84
N GLY A 150 5.42 -10.53 19.29
CA GLY A 150 6.51 -9.77 18.65
C GLY A 150 7.81 -10.59 18.55
N THR A 151 8.10 -11.41 19.55
CA THR A 151 9.26 -12.34 19.53
C THR A 151 9.14 -13.36 18.40
N LEU A 152 7.97 -13.98 18.22
CA LEU A 152 7.74 -14.95 17.15
C LEU A 152 7.91 -14.29 15.79
N VAL A 153 7.30 -13.11 15.59
CA VAL A 153 7.41 -12.35 14.34
C VAL A 153 8.87 -12.00 14.03
N THR A 154 9.62 -11.55 15.02
CA THR A 154 11.05 -11.21 14.87
C THR A 154 11.88 -12.42 14.46
N VAL A 155 11.68 -13.57 15.12
CA VAL A 155 12.38 -14.83 14.79
C VAL A 155 12.02 -15.30 13.38
N LEU A 156 10.72 -15.32 13.03
CA LEU A 156 10.27 -15.72 11.71
C LEU A 156 10.82 -14.80 10.61
N LEU A 157 10.83 -13.49 10.85
CA LEU A 157 11.39 -12.52 9.91
C LEU A 157 12.91 -12.72 9.73
N ALA A 158 13.65 -12.97 10.80
CA ALA A 158 15.09 -13.25 10.75
C ALA A 158 15.39 -14.54 9.98
N VAL A 159 14.66 -15.63 10.27
CA VAL A 159 14.79 -16.90 9.55
C VAL A 159 14.44 -16.74 8.06
N TRP A 160 13.33 -16.03 7.79
CA TRP A 160 12.94 -15.73 6.42
C TRP A 160 14.02 -14.94 5.68
N ALA A 161 14.53 -13.87 6.27
CA ALA A 161 15.55 -13.02 5.65
C ALA A 161 16.86 -13.81 5.37
N ALA A 162 17.31 -14.61 6.34
CA ALA A 162 18.49 -15.46 6.18
C ALA A 162 18.31 -16.46 5.02
N GLY A 163 17.16 -17.12 4.94
CA GLY A 163 16.83 -18.04 3.86
C GLY A 163 16.70 -17.34 2.50
N ALA A 164 16.02 -16.20 2.44
CA ALA A 164 15.85 -15.41 1.22
C ALA A 164 17.20 -14.92 0.67
N ILE A 165 18.03 -14.32 1.53
CA ILE A 165 19.38 -13.87 1.17
C ILE A 165 20.24 -15.05 0.76
N GLY A 166 20.22 -16.16 1.51
CA GLY A 166 20.99 -17.37 1.21
C GLY A 166 20.65 -17.97 -0.14
N VAL A 167 19.35 -18.16 -0.42
CA VAL A 167 18.89 -18.71 -1.71
C VAL A 167 19.21 -17.75 -2.87
N PHE A 168 18.97 -16.45 -2.68
CA PHE A 168 19.25 -15.45 -3.71
C PHE A 168 20.75 -15.37 -4.02
N ALA A 169 21.58 -15.26 -2.99
CA ALA A 169 23.05 -15.27 -3.14
C ALA A 169 23.56 -16.55 -3.81
N TRP A 170 23.06 -17.71 -3.38
CA TRP A 170 23.41 -18.98 -4.02
C TRP A 170 23.08 -18.99 -5.51
N LYS A 171 21.90 -18.52 -5.91
CA LYS A 171 21.48 -18.43 -7.33
C LYS A 171 22.36 -17.47 -8.13
N ILE A 172 22.66 -16.29 -7.57
CA ILE A 172 23.54 -15.29 -8.22
C ILE A 172 24.96 -15.86 -8.38
N ILE A 173 25.53 -16.42 -7.32
CA ILE A 173 26.88 -16.99 -7.35
C ILE A 173 26.94 -18.15 -8.36
N SER A 174 25.92 -19.01 -8.39
CA SER A 174 25.81 -20.09 -9.34
C SER A 174 25.79 -19.59 -10.79
N HIS A 175 25.00 -18.54 -11.06
CA HIS A 175 24.92 -17.89 -12.37
C HIS A 175 26.27 -17.24 -12.76
N LEU A 176 26.93 -16.55 -11.86
CA LEU A 176 28.25 -15.92 -12.13
C LEU A 176 29.34 -16.96 -12.36
N ARG A 177 29.35 -18.06 -11.58
CA ARG A 177 30.27 -19.17 -11.78
C ARG A 177 30.06 -19.86 -13.14
N PHE A 178 28.78 -20.07 -13.50
CA PHE A 178 28.40 -20.62 -14.80
C PHE A 178 28.87 -19.70 -15.94
N ARG A 179 28.52 -18.39 -15.86
CA ARG A 179 28.95 -17.39 -16.86
C ARG A 179 30.47 -17.35 -17.03
N ARG A 180 31.24 -17.35 -15.93
CA ARG A 180 32.70 -17.38 -15.97
C ARG A 180 33.22 -18.65 -16.65
N ARG A 181 32.60 -19.80 -16.37
CA ARG A 181 33.00 -21.09 -16.98
C ARG A 181 32.76 -21.06 -18.49
N VAL A 182 31.58 -20.61 -18.93
CA VAL A 182 31.23 -20.55 -20.36
C VAL A 182 32.13 -19.60 -21.13
N LEU A 183 32.44 -18.45 -20.56
CA LEU A 183 33.18 -17.38 -21.24
C LEU A 183 34.72 -17.51 -21.09
N LYS A 184 35.22 -18.47 -20.32
CA LYS A 184 36.66 -18.59 -20.03
C LYS A 184 37.54 -18.72 -21.29
N ASP A 185 37.10 -19.53 -22.25
CA ASP A 185 37.85 -19.78 -23.49
C ASP A 185 37.02 -19.36 -24.73
N ALA A 186 36.05 -18.44 -24.51
CA ALA A 186 35.19 -17.97 -25.58
C ALA A 186 35.90 -16.94 -26.46
N VAL A 187 35.78 -17.11 -27.77
CA VAL A 187 36.39 -16.25 -28.78
C VAL A 187 35.29 -15.46 -29.50
N VAL A 188 35.47 -14.16 -29.66
CA VAL A 188 34.55 -13.34 -30.43
C VAL A 188 34.53 -13.81 -31.89
N VAL A 189 33.33 -14.00 -32.43
CA VAL A 189 33.14 -14.40 -33.83
C VAL A 189 33.60 -13.27 -34.75
N ARG A 190 34.50 -13.61 -35.67
CA ARG A 190 35.04 -12.69 -36.70
C ARG A 190 34.75 -13.17 -38.12
N ASP A 191 34.17 -14.37 -38.26
CA ASP A 191 33.80 -14.92 -39.53
C ASP A 191 32.63 -14.13 -40.16
N GLU A 192 32.88 -13.57 -41.35
CA GLU A 192 31.94 -12.68 -42.02
C GLU A 192 30.66 -13.41 -42.44
N GLN A 193 30.71 -14.68 -42.75
CA GLN A 193 29.52 -15.47 -43.11
C GLN A 193 28.59 -15.61 -41.91
N THR A 194 29.12 -15.94 -40.73
CA THR A 194 28.37 -16.02 -39.49
C THR A 194 27.83 -14.63 -39.10
N LEU A 195 28.65 -13.58 -39.23
CA LEU A 195 28.21 -12.19 -38.91
C LEU A 195 27.15 -11.67 -39.87
N ALA A 196 27.16 -12.06 -41.15
CA ALA A 196 26.11 -11.70 -42.11
C ALA A 196 24.76 -12.30 -41.70
N VAL A 197 24.71 -13.57 -41.29
CA VAL A 197 23.49 -14.21 -40.79
C VAL A 197 23.04 -13.54 -39.49
N TRP A 198 23.98 -13.22 -38.58
CA TRP A 198 23.68 -12.51 -37.34
C TRP A 198 23.01 -11.14 -37.59
N ARG A 199 23.59 -10.32 -38.46
CA ARG A 199 23.05 -9.02 -38.85
C ARG A 199 21.67 -9.15 -39.50
N ALA A 200 21.47 -10.13 -40.37
CA ALA A 200 20.20 -10.38 -41.03
C ALA A 200 19.08 -10.74 -40.02
N GLU A 201 19.38 -11.59 -39.02
CA GLU A 201 18.40 -11.96 -37.99
C GLU A 201 18.13 -10.81 -37.01
N LEU A 202 19.13 -9.97 -36.70
CA LEU A 202 18.91 -8.73 -35.93
C LEU A 202 18.02 -7.76 -36.68
N ALA A 203 18.26 -7.53 -37.97
CA ALA A 203 17.42 -6.68 -38.81
C ALA A 203 15.98 -7.21 -38.89
N ARG A 204 15.80 -8.53 -39.05
CA ARG A 204 14.47 -9.17 -39.03
C ARG A 204 13.73 -8.95 -37.70
N ALA A 205 14.45 -8.91 -36.59
CA ALA A 205 13.90 -8.63 -35.27
C ALA A 205 13.70 -7.12 -34.99
N TRP A 206 13.93 -6.25 -35.98
CA TRP A 206 13.90 -4.79 -35.87
C TRP A 206 14.84 -4.24 -34.79
N LEU A 207 15.92 -4.94 -34.56
CA LEU A 207 16.99 -4.55 -33.66
C LEU A 207 18.09 -3.94 -34.53
N GLY A 208 18.32 -2.65 -34.35
CA GLY A 208 19.44 -1.96 -34.98
C GLY A 208 20.79 -2.43 -34.42
N GLU A 209 21.81 -1.61 -34.51
CA GLU A 209 23.10 -1.92 -33.89
C GLU A 209 22.93 -2.16 -32.39
N THR A 210 23.07 -3.42 -31.99
CA THR A 210 23.00 -3.83 -30.59
C THR A 210 24.42 -3.89 -30.01
N LYS A 211 24.52 -3.67 -28.71
CA LYS A 211 25.77 -3.87 -27.95
C LYS A 211 26.01 -5.35 -27.58
N TRP A 212 25.24 -6.26 -28.16
CA TRP A 212 25.37 -7.69 -27.91
C TRP A 212 26.54 -8.26 -28.69
N THR A 213 27.26 -9.16 -28.08
CA THR A 213 28.41 -9.81 -28.70
C THR A 213 28.08 -11.25 -29.05
N LEU A 214 28.54 -11.70 -30.22
CA LEU A 214 28.48 -13.09 -30.64
C LEU A 214 29.83 -13.75 -30.36
N VAL A 215 29.83 -14.86 -29.59
CA VAL A 215 31.05 -15.57 -29.21
C VAL A 215 30.94 -17.05 -29.53
N ARG A 216 32.06 -17.69 -29.82
CA ARG A 216 32.20 -19.18 -29.87
C ARG A 216 32.82 -19.66 -28.57
N ALA A 217 32.12 -20.57 -27.87
CA ALA A 217 32.54 -21.13 -26.61
C ALA A 217 32.73 -22.67 -26.76
N PRO A 218 33.98 -23.17 -26.74
CA PRO A 218 34.26 -24.58 -26.94
C PRO A 218 33.62 -25.51 -25.92
N GLN A 219 33.36 -25.01 -24.75
CA GLN A 219 32.79 -25.78 -23.64
C GLN A 219 31.25 -25.95 -23.73
N LEU A 220 30.61 -25.32 -24.70
CA LEU A 220 29.19 -25.43 -24.90
C LEU A 220 28.84 -26.56 -25.87
N THR A 221 27.73 -27.23 -25.56
CA THR A 221 27.10 -28.23 -26.44
C THR A 221 25.89 -27.64 -27.14
N THR A 222 25.21 -26.67 -26.49
CA THR A 222 24.04 -25.98 -27.04
C THR A 222 24.27 -24.47 -27.14
N PRO A 223 23.74 -23.79 -28.17
CA PRO A 223 23.71 -22.34 -28.21
C PRO A 223 22.93 -21.77 -27.00
N LEU A 224 23.35 -20.61 -26.52
CA LEU A 224 22.62 -19.92 -25.44
C LEU A 224 22.94 -18.44 -25.40
N SER A 225 22.01 -17.68 -24.84
CA SER A 225 22.19 -16.27 -24.52
C SER A 225 22.46 -16.06 -23.03
N ILE A 226 23.48 -15.26 -22.70
CA ILE A 226 23.89 -14.95 -21.33
C ILE A 226 24.00 -13.45 -21.15
N GLY A 227 23.47 -12.95 -20.04
CA GLY A 227 23.60 -11.56 -19.59
C GLY A 227 22.28 -10.96 -19.17
N LEU A 228 22.30 -10.19 -18.08
CA LEU A 228 21.14 -9.45 -17.56
C LEU A 228 21.06 -8.05 -18.14
N PHE A 229 22.22 -7.42 -18.35
CA PHE A 229 22.30 -6.03 -18.82
C PHE A 229 22.79 -6.00 -20.26
N GLN A 230 22.28 -5.07 -21.06
CA GLN A 230 22.62 -4.95 -22.48
C GLN A 230 24.14 -4.96 -22.76
N LYS A 231 24.93 -4.31 -21.88
CA LYS A 231 26.40 -4.24 -22.01
C LYS A 231 27.11 -5.58 -21.72
N THR A 232 26.46 -6.49 -21.00
CA THR A 232 27.03 -7.77 -20.57
C THR A 232 26.43 -8.95 -21.29
N THR A 233 25.48 -8.71 -22.20
CA THR A 233 24.76 -9.74 -22.93
C THR A 233 25.59 -10.23 -24.11
N CYS A 234 25.71 -11.55 -24.23
CA CYS A 234 26.33 -12.22 -25.38
C CYS A 234 25.51 -13.45 -25.77
N VAL A 235 25.57 -13.79 -27.05
CA VAL A 235 25.10 -15.06 -27.60
C VAL A 235 26.31 -15.93 -27.79
N ALA A 236 26.32 -17.11 -27.16
CA ALA A 236 27.41 -18.04 -27.20
C ALA A 236 27.02 -19.26 -28.06
N LEU A 237 27.79 -19.51 -29.08
CA LEU A 237 27.64 -20.67 -29.98
C LEU A 237 28.68 -21.76 -29.61
N PRO A 238 28.32 -23.03 -29.69
CA PRO A 238 29.29 -24.14 -29.62
C PRO A 238 30.36 -24.04 -30.72
N ALA A 239 31.51 -24.65 -30.47
CA ALA A 239 32.63 -24.71 -31.43
C ALA A 239 32.40 -25.77 -32.53
N ARG A 240 31.22 -25.75 -33.13
CA ARG A 240 30.90 -26.63 -34.29
C ARG A 240 30.43 -25.82 -35.48
N SER A 241 30.52 -26.41 -36.67
CA SER A 241 29.98 -25.79 -37.90
C SER A 241 28.48 -26.00 -38.01
N TYR A 242 27.78 -24.98 -38.50
CA TYR A 242 26.37 -24.98 -38.83
C TYR A 242 26.20 -24.57 -40.29
N THR A 243 25.18 -25.09 -40.95
CA THR A 243 24.77 -24.50 -42.24
C THR A 243 24.20 -23.10 -42.03
N PRO A 244 24.19 -22.23 -43.03
CA PRO A 244 23.58 -20.90 -42.90
C PRO A 244 22.11 -20.93 -42.43
N GLU A 245 21.34 -21.94 -42.86
CA GLU A 245 19.94 -22.14 -42.48
C GLU A 245 19.83 -22.61 -41.03
N GLU A 246 20.66 -23.56 -40.58
CA GLU A 246 20.70 -23.98 -39.16
C GLU A 246 21.09 -22.80 -38.28
N LEU A 247 22.10 -22.04 -38.70
CA LEU A 247 22.57 -20.86 -37.96
C LEU A 247 21.52 -19.78 -37.86
N SER A 248 20.75 -19.50 -38.94
CA SER A 248 19.64 -18.57 -38.95
C SER A 248 18.58 -18.95 -37.94
N LEU A 249 18.16 -20.22 -37.87
CA LEU A 249 17.16 -20.70 -36.90
C LEU A 249 17.65 -20.58 -35.45
N ILE A 250 18.90 -20.91 -35.19
CA ILE A 250 19.56 -20.80 -33.87
C ILE A 250 19.59 -19.33 -33.43
N LEU A 251 20.16 -18.48 -34.28
CA LEU A 251 20.32 -17.06 -33.97
C LEU A 251 18.98 -16.36 -33.78
N ARG A 252 17.98 -16.72 -34.60
CA ARG A 252 16.60 -16.23 -34.41
C ARG A 252 16.04 -16.58 -33.05
N HIS A 253 16.22 -17.85 -32.61
CA HIS A 253 15.77 -18.30 -31.29
C HIS A 253 16.43 -17.48 -30.17
N GLU A 254 17.72 -17.32 -30.18
CA GLU A 254 18.48 -16.57 -29.16
C GLU A 254 18.15 -15.07 -29.19
N ILE A 255 17.99 -14.48 -30.37
CA ILE A 255 17.61 -13.07 -30.53
C ILE A 255 16.20 -12.82 -29.98
N ILE A 256 15.25 -13.75 -30.17
CA ILE A 256 13.91 -13.66 -29.60
C ILE A 256 13.98 -13.64 -28.07
N HIS A 257 14.75 -14.52 -27.43
CA HIS A 257 14.97 -14.48 -25.98
C HIS A 257 15.51 -13.15 -25.50
N LEU A 258 16.50 -12.60 -26.19
CA LEU A 258 17.12 -11.33 -25.83
C LEU A 258 16.19 -10.13 -26.06
N SER A 259 15.47 -10.10 -27.17
CA SER A 259 14.53 -9.02 -27.51
C SER A 259 13.33 -8.96 -26.55
N ARG A 260 12.90 -10.11 -26.04
CA ARG A 260 11.84 -10.25 -25.03
C ARG A 260 12.33 -10.00 -23.61
N ARG A 261 13.64 -9.90 -23.40
CA ARG A 261 14.27 -9.85 -22.09
C ARG A 261 13.93 -11.07 -21.20
N ASP A 262 13.85 -12.25 -21.80
CA ASP A 262 13.59 -13.49 -21.07
C ASP A 262 14.60 -13.74 -19.93
N PRO A 263 15.91 -13.38 -20.03
CA PRO A 263 16.84 -13.44 -18.90
C PRO A 263 16.37 -12.62 -17.70
N ALA A 264 15.75 -11.45 -17.91
CA ALA A 264 15.21 -10.63 -16.82
C ALA A 264 13.97 -11.28 -16.19
N SER A 265 13.10 -11.88 -17.01
CA SER A 265 11.95 -12.65 -16.54
C SER A 265 12.37 -13.89 -15.73
N LYS A 266 13.38 -14.61 -16.19
CA LYS A 266 13.98 -15.74 -15.46
C LYS A 266 14.61 -15.26 -14.13
N PHE A 267 15.31 -14.13 -14.13
CA PHE A 267 15.86 -13.52 -12.92
C PHE A 267 14.76 -13.12 -11.92
N PHE A 268 13.66 -12.54 -12.42
CA PHE A 268 12.51 -12.23 -11.59
C PHE A 268 11.90 -13.48 -10.93
N MET A 269 11.78 -14.59 -11.64
CA MET A 269 11.33 -15.86 -11.06
C MET A 269 12.30 -16.38 -9.98
N VAL A 270 13.61 -16.15 -10.15
CA VAL A 270 14.61 -16.44 -9.11
C VAL A 270 14.40 -15.59 -7.88
N PHE A 271 14.13 -14.30 -8.06
CA PHE A 271 13.80 -13.37 -6.97
C PHE A 271 12.53 -13.83 -6.22
N CYS A 272 11.43 -14.10 -6.91
CA CYS A 272 10.21 -14.61 -6.29
C CYS A 272 10.44 -15.94 -5.54
N THR A 273 11.27 -16.83 -6.11
CA THR A 273 11.64 -18.10 -5.45
C THR A 273 12.46 -17.86 -4.18
N ALA A 274 13.36 -16.88 -4.19
CA ALA A 274 14.13 -16.51 -3.01
C ALA A 274 13.23 -15.89 -1.92
N MET A 275 12.30 -15.00 -2.29
CA MET A 275 11.34 -14.40 -1.36
C MET A 275 10.43 -15.45 -0.70
N CYS A 276 10.03 -16.47 -1.44
CA CYS A 276 9.17 -17.57 -0.98
C CYS A 276 9.94 -18.90 -0.92
N TRP A 277 11.20 -18.88 -0.48
CA TRP A 277 12.12 -20.02 -0.52
C TRP A 277 11.60 -21.29 0.17
N PHE A 278 10.81 -21.12 1.20
CA PHE A 278 10.18 -22.20 1.98
C PHE A 278 8.98 -22.83 1.26
N ASN A 279 8.44 -22.20 0.21
CA ASN A 279 7.28 -22.71 -0.53
C ASN A 279 7.76 -23.61 -1.70
N PRO A 280 7.51 -24.94 -1.65
CA PRO A 280 7.94 -25.86 -2.70
C PRO A 280 7.29 -25.57 -4.06
N LEU A 281 6.11 -24.97 -4.08
CA LEU A 281 5.41 -24.61 -5.31
C LEU A 281 6.19 -23.57 -6.12
N MET A 282 6.92 -22.66 -5.45
CA MET A 282 7.76 -21.68 -6.14
C MET A 282 8.89 -22.34 -6.92
N TRP A 283 9.49 -23.40 -6.38
CA TRP A 283 10.55 -24.16 -7.06
C TRP A 283 10.01 -24.91 -8.28
N VAL A 284 8.77 -25.45 -8.17
CA VAL A 284 8.08 -26.06 -9.31
C VAL A 284 7.71 -25.00 -10.34
N ALA A 285 7.16 -23.87 -9.92
CA ALA A 285 6.79 -22.76 -10.79
C ALA A 285 8.00 -22.21 -11.57
N MET A 286 9.14 -22.02 -10.90
CA MET A 286 10.38 -21.57 -11.54
C MET A 286 10.85 -22.53 -12.65
N ARG A 287 10.73 -23.85 -12.44
CA ARG A 287 11.09 -24.84 -13.46
C ARG A 287 10.11 -24.85 -14.62
N LYS A 288 8.80 -24.84 -14.32
CA LYS A 288 7.74 -24.89 -15.33
C LYS A 288 7.64 -23.61 -16.16
N SER A 289 7.91 -22.44 -15.55
CA SER A 289 7.97 -21.19 -16.29
C SER A 289 9.08 -21.20 -17.34
N ALA A 290 10.25 -21.77 -17.01
CA ALA A 290 11.32 -21.90 -17.99
C ALA A 290 10.90 -22.74 -19.21
N ASP A 291 10.18 -23.86 -19.00
CA ASP A 291 9.66 -24.68 -20.11
C ASP A 291 8.71 -23.86 -21.01
N ASP A 292 7.86 -22.98 -20.44
CA ASP A 292 6.92 -22.16 -21.20
C ASP A 292 7.60 -20.98 -21.93
N PHE A 293 8.68 -20.42 -21.39
CA PHE A 293 9.50 -19.44 -22.10
C PHE A 293 10.13 -20.06 -23.35
N GLU A 294 10.69 -21.26 -23.25
CA GLU A 294 11.24 -21.99 -24.40
C GLU A 294 10.16 -22.29 -25.44
N LEU A 295 9.00 -22.82 -25.02
CA LEU A 295 7.90 -23.12 -25.90
C LEU A 295 7.37 -21.87 -26.62
N SER A 296 7.29 -20.76 -25.91
CA SER A 296 6.88 -19.46 -26.48
C SER A 296 7.90 -18.96 -27.49
N CYS A 297 9.19 -19.20 -27.27
CA CYS A 297 10.23 -18.86 -28.22
C CYS A 297 10.14 -19.71 -29.48
N ASP A 298 9.95 -21.03 -29.36
CA ASP A 298 9.76 -21.95 -30.49
C ASP A 298 8.55 -21.55 -31.37
N GLU A 299 7.41 -21.19 -30.71
CA GLU A 299 6.23 -20.73 -31.46
C GLU A 299 6.54 -19.48 -32.30
N SER A 300 7.33 -18.53 -31.78
CA SER A 300 7.69 -17.31 -32.51
C SER A 300 8.72 -17.55 -33.61
N VAL A 301 9.70 -18.44 -33.39
CA VAL A 301 10.66 -18.83 -34.43
C VAL A 301 9.96 -19.45 -35.62
N LEU A 302 8.94 -20.28 -35.35
CA LEU A 302 8.24 -21.10 -36.35
C LEU A 302 6.91 -20.49 -36.82
N LEU A 303 6.64 -19.26 -36.45
CA LEU A 303 5.45 -18.56 -36.90
C LEU A 303 5.46 -18.48 -38.43
N ALA A 304 4.32 -18.87 -39.06
CA ALA A 304 4.14 -18.93 -40.51
C ALA A 304 5.19 -19.79 -41.28
N GLN A 305 6.03 -20.58 -40.60
CA GLN A 305 7.02 -21.42 -41.27
C GLN A 305 6.39 -22.70 -41.82
N PRO A 306 6.80 -23.14 -43.05
CA PRO A 306 6.29 -24.35 -43.68
C PRO A 306 6.85 -25.60 -42.99
N GLN A 307 6.17 -26.73 -43.20
CA GLN A 307 6.51 -28.01 -42.53
C GLN A 307 7.96 -28.47 -42.69
N PRO A 308 8.66 -28.29 -43.86
CA PRO A 308 10.05 -28.64 -43.97
C PRO A 308 10.98 -27.91 -42.98
N VAL A 309 10.74 -26.58 -42.79
CA VAL A 309 11.53 -25.78 -41.85
C VAL A 309 11.26 -26.21 -40.40
N ARG A 310 10.01 -26.53 -40.07
CA ARG A 310 9.64 -27.08 -38.77
C ARG A 310 10.35 -28.37 -38.46
N ARG A 311 10.45 -29.27 -39.47
CA ARG A 311 11.17 -30.52 -39.34
C ARG A 311 12.67 -30.29 -39.13
N GLN A 312 13.27 -29.40 -39.93
CA GLN A 312 14.68 -29.03 -39.81
C GLN A 312 14.99 -28.47 -38.40
N TYR A 313 14.09 -27.60 -37.88
CA TYR A 313 14.22 -27.05 -36.54
C TYR A 313 14.12 -28.14 -35.45
N ALA A 314 13.18 -29.08 -35.60
CA ALA A 314 13.02 -30.19 -34.66
C ALA A 314 14.27 -31.12 -34.66
N GLU A 315 14.84 -31.41 -35.83
CA GLU A 315 16.09 -32.16 -35.99
C GLU A 315 17.28 -31.43 -35.35
N LEU A 316 17.34 -30.11 -35.52
CA LEU A 316 18.35 -29.26 -34.92
C LEU A 316 18.25 -29.26 -33.38
N LEU A 317 17.03 -29.17 -32.81
CA LEU A 317 16.81 -29.31 -31.37
C LEU A 317 17.29 -30.68 -30.83
N LEU A 318 17.00 -31.77 -31.55
CA LEU A 318 17.47 -33.11 -31.18
C LEU A 318 18.99 -33.21 -31.22
N LYS A 319 19.64 -32.64 -32.26
CA LYS A 319 21.10 -32.59 -32.37
C LYS A 319 21.75 -31.78 -31.24
N THR A 320 21.05 -30.76 -30.72
CA THR A 320 21.56 -29.87 -29.67
C THR A 320 21.22 -30.35 -28.26
N ALA A 321 20.24 -31.25 -28.10
CA ALA A 321 19.78 -31.75 -26.80
C ALA A 321 20.67 -32.83 -26.16
N GLY A 322 21.81 -33.21 -26.78
CA GLY A 322 22.69 -34.22 -26.28
C GLY A 322 23.58 -33.79 -25.12
N ASP A 323 23.58 -34.57 -24.06
CA ASP A 323 24.58 -34.64 -22.97
C ASP A 323 24.79 -33.46 -22.03
N GLU A 324 23.78 -32.65 -21.72
CA GLU A 324 23.98 -31.59 -20.73
C GLU A 324 23.62 -31.96 -19.29
N ARG A 325 24.66 -32.33 -18.53
CA ARG A 325 24.72 -32.22 -17.08
C ARG A 325 25.27 -30.84 -16.67
N GLY A 326 24.57 -29.78 -16.96
CA GLY A 326 25.02 -28.43 -16.64
C GLY A 326 23.89 -27.57 -16.12
N PHE A 327 24.16 -26.80 -15.06
CA PHE A 327 23.32 -25.73 -14.55
C PHE A 327 23.35 -24.58 -15.56
N THR A 328 22.58 -24.69 -16.63
CA THR A 328 22.36 -23.59 -17.54
C THR A 328 21.16 -22.78 -17.08
N THR A 329 21.09 -21.51 -17.43
CA THR A 329 19.85 -20.75 -17.48
C THR A 329 18.83 -21.42 -18.41
N CYS A 330 19.30 -22.24 -19.37
CA CYS A 330 18.59 -23.35 -19.95
C CYS A 330 18.61 -24.48 -18.91
N LEU A 331 17.60 -24.54 -18.05
CA LEU A 331 17.31 -25.74 -17.25
C LEU A 331 17.29 -26.90 -18.24
N SER A 332 18.15 -27.89 -18.05
CA SER A 332 18.20 -29.11 -18.87
C SER A 332 16.79 -29.58 -19.07
N ALA A 333 16.30 -29.47 -20.32
CA ALA A 333 14.91 -29.81 -20.62
C ALA A 333 14.76 -31.28 -20.22
N THR A 334 13.87 -31.55 -19.27
CA THR A 334 13.56 -32.96 -18.97
C THR A 334 13.12 -33.62 -20.27
N ALA A 335 13.39 -34.90 -20.45
CA ALA A 335 12.98 -35.62 -21.66
C ALA A 335 11.49 -35.39 -21.99
N SER A 336 10.66 -35.16 -20.98
CA SER A 336 9.26 -34.80 -21.12
C SER A 336 9.04 -33.39 -21.71
N ALA A 337 9.85 -32.40 -21.32
CA ALA A 337 9.75 -31.04 -21.85
C ALA A 337 10.21 -30.98 -23.30
N LEU A 338 11.31 -31.66 -23.64
CA LEU A 338 11.77 -31.78 -25.02
C LEU A 338 10.73 -32.48 -25.92
N ARG A 339 10.15 -33.60 -25.43
CA ARG A 339 9.06 -34.29 -26.16
C ARG A 339 7.88 -33.37 -26.40
N TYR A 340 7.53 -32.54 -25.41
CA TYR A 340 6.43 -31.59 -25.53
C TYR A 340 6.74 -30.48 -26.53
N ARG A 341 7.97 -29.92 -26.53
CA ARG A 341 8.44 -28.96 -27.55
C ARG A 341 8.34 -29.56 -28.94
N LEU A 342 8.92 -30.74 -29.17
CA LEU A 342 8.90 -31.43 -30.47
C LEU A 342 7.47 -31.68 -30.97
N LYS A 343 6.56 -32.13 -30.10
CA LYS A 343 5.13 -32.31 -30.45
C LYS A 343 4.51 -31.02 -30.95
N ASN A 344 4.71 -29.88 -30.27
CA ASN A 344 4.12 -28.60 -30.67
C ASN A 344 4.77 -28.05 -31.96
N ILE A 345 6.05 -28.29 -32.18
CA ILE A 345 6.75 -27.90 -33.39
C ILE A 345 6.18 -28.64 -34.61
N MET A 346 6.00 -29.96 -34.51
CA MET A 346 5.60 -30.82 -35.61
C MET A 346 4.10 -30.76 -35.92
N ALA A 347 3.28 -30.56 -34.92
CA ALA A 347 1.83 -30.49 -35.04
C ALA A 347 1.25 -29.24 -34.33
N PRO A 348 1.44 -28.05 -34.91
CA PRO A 348 0.90 -26.83 -34.34
C PRO A 348 -0.62 -26.85 -34.40
N GLY A 349 -1.28 -26.91 -33.24
CA GLY A 349 -2.73 -26.73 -33.14
C GLY A 349 -3.15 -25.28 -33.42
N LYS A 350 -4.38 -25.06 -33.86
CA LYS A 350 -4.98 -23.71 -33.88
C LYS A 350 -5.17 -23.25 -32.43
N LYS A 351 -4.46 -22.22 -32.02
CA LYS A 351 -4.52 -21.65 -30.69
C LYS A 351 -5.10 -20.24 -30.72
N HIS A 352 -5.89 -19.91 -29.71
CA HIS A 352 -6.34 -18.54 -29.49
C HIS A 352 -5.25 -17.73 -28.81
N THR A 353 -5.27 -16.41 -28.96
CA THR A 353 -4.31 -15.52 -28.32
C THR A 353 -4.32 -15.68 -26.79
N GLY A 354 -5.51 -15.73 -26.20
CA GLY A 354 -5.68 -15.84 -24.74
C GLY A 354 -5.38 -14.54 -23.99
N ALA A 355 -5.23 -13.41 -24.68
CA ALA A 355 -4.86 -12.13 -24.07
C ALA A 355 -5.86 -11.68 -22.98
N LEU A 356 -7.16 -11.91 -23.20
CA LEU A 356 -8.20 -11.58 -22.22
C LEU A 356 -7.97 -12.28 -20.88
N LEU A 357 -7.42 -13.49 -20.87
CA LEU A 357 -7.13 -14.24 -19.65
C LEU A 357 -6.12 -13.50 -18.76
N VAL A 358 -5.16 -12.79 -19.35
CA VAL A 358 -4.17 -11.99 -18.62
C VAL A 358 -4.88 -10.88 -17.83
N GLY A 359 -5.78 -10.14 -18.50
CA GLY A 359 -6.54 -9.07 -17.84
C GLY A 359 -7.47 -9.59 -16.75
N LEU A 360 -8.19 -10.69 -17.02
CA LEU A 360 -9.06 -11.33 -16.01
C LEU A 360 -8.27 -11.83 -14.79
N THR A 361 -7.11 -12.44 -15.03
CA THR A 361 -6.24 -12.91 -13.95
C THR A 361 -5.72 -11.74 -13.12
N PHE A 362 -5.30 -10.65 -13.76
CA PHE A 362 -4.89 -9.44 -13.06
C PHE A 362 -6.03 -8.84 -12.23
N LEU A 363 -7.24 -8.75 -12.79
CA LEU A 363 -8.44 -8.30 -12.08
C LEU A 363 -8.70 -9.15 -10.83
N LEU A 364 -8.66 -10.48 -10.96
CA LEU A 364 -8.83 -11.38 -9.81
C LEU A 364 -7.77 -11.16 -8.73
N LEU A 365 -6.49 -11.02 -9.12
CA LEU A 365 -5.41 -10.73 -8.17
C LEU A 365 -5.64 -9.41 -7.44
N THR A 366 -6.11 -8.37 -8.15
CA THR A 366 -6.42 -7.06 -7.56
C THR A 366 -7.60 -7.13 -6.59
N LEU A 367 -8.64 -7.90 -6.92
CA LEU A 367 -9.79 -8.07 -6.05
C LEU A 367 -9.48 -8.91 -4.79
N CYS A 368 -8.58 -9.89 -4.90
CA CYS A 368 -8.19 -10.74 -3.77
C CYS A 368 -7.12 -10.10 -2.86
N ALA A 369 -6.49 -9.00 -3.27
CA ALA A 369 -5.46 -8.36 -2.47
C ALA A 369 -6.07 -7.56 -1.29
N GLY A 370 -5.50 -7.64 -0.08
CA GLY A 370 -5.80 -6.70 1.01
C GLY A 370 -6.83 -7.14 2.04
N HIS A 371 -7.11 -8.45 2.18
CA HIS A 371 -8.08 -8.94 3.18
C HIS A 371 -7.45 -9.57 4.43
N VAL A 372 -6.13 -9.50 4.60
CA VAL A 372 -5.43 -10.11 5.73
C VAL A 372 -4.44 -9.13 6.30
N ALA A 373 -4.52 -8.91 7.62
CA ALA A 373 -3.56 -8.13 8.40
C ALA A 373 -2.89 -8.99 9.46
N LEU A 374 -1.72 -8.59 9.91
CA LEU A 374 -1.03 -9.18 11.06
C LEU A 374 -0.97 -8.14 12.18
N ALA A 375 -1.50 -8.50 13.34
CA ALA A 375 -1.36 -7.76 14.59
C ALA A 375 -0.27 -8.45 15.43
N TYR A 376 0.66 -7.67 15.97
CA TYR A 376 1.79 -8.21 16.71
C TYR A 376 2.30 -7.23 17.75
N ASP A 377 3.14 -7.72 18.69
CA ASP A 377 3.78 -6.94 19.72
C ASP A 377 2.78 -6.22 20.63
N ALA A 378 1.86 -6.99 21.24
CA ALA A 378 0.91 -6.46 22.21
C ALA A 378 1.65 -5.82 23.39
N GLN A 379 1.34 -4.56 23.68
CA GLN A 379 1.88 -3.81 24.81
C GLN A 379 0.76 -3.03 25.51
N PRO A 380 0.88 -2.80 26.83
CA PRO A 380 -0.13 -2.03 27.55
C PRO A 380 -0.18 -0.58 27.10
N GLY A 381 -1.37 0.03 27.16
CA GLY A 381 -1.59 1.43 26.85
C GLY A 381 -0.73 2.38 27.67
N ALA A 382 -0.39 2.00 28.89
CA ALA A 382 0.58 2.74 29.70
C ALA A 382 1.92 2.98 28.96
N ALA A 383 2.40 1.98 28.19
CA ALA A 383 3.63 2.10 27.42
C ALA A 383 3.41 2.80 26.07
N ARG A 384 2.30 2.52 25.36
CA ARG A 384 2.05 3.01 23.99
C ARG A 384 1.37 4.37 23.92
N ILE A 385 0.46 4.65 24.88
CA ILE A 385 -0.26 5.93 24.93
C ILE A 385 0.53 6.95 25.75
N PHE A 386 0.91 6.54 26.97
CA PHE A 386 1.52 7.43 27.96
C PHE A 386 3.05 7.38 28.01
N ASP A 387 3.72 6.70 27.06
CA ASP A 387 5.19 6.56 26.97
C ASP A 387 5.83 6.01 28.27
N GLY A 388 5.11 5.15 29.00
CA GLY A 388 5.55 4.57 30.28
C GLY A 388 5.54 5.56 31.44
N ARG A 389 4.97 6.75 31.28
CA ARG A 389 4.78 7.72 32.36
C ARG A 389 3.53 7.39 33.18
N PRO A 390 3.45 7.92 34.41
CA PRO A 390 2.23 7.83 35.20
C PRO A 390 1.06 8.46 34.42
N PRO A 391 -0.09 7.79 34.30
CA PRO A 391 -1.27 8.39 33.60
C PRO A 391 -1.77 9.66 34.30
N GLU A 392 -1.42 9.86 35.55
CA GLU A 392 -1.78 11.04 36.38
C GLU A 392 -1.12 12.34 35.86
N ASP A 393 -0.01 12.25 35.13
CA ASP A 393 0.68 13.39 34.55
C ASP A 393 -0.10 14.00 33.33
N PHE A 394 -1.17 13.33 32.92
CA PHE A 394 -1.99 13.70 31.76
C PHE A 394 -3.39 14.14 32.25
N SER A 395 -3.74 15.41 32.08
CA SER A 395 -5.06 15.94 32.39
C SER A 395 -5.95 16.00 31.16
N LEU A 396 -7.18 15.54 31.27
CA LEU A 396 -8.12 15.56 30.15
C LEU A 396 -8.57 17.00 29.87
N ARG A 397 -8.27 17.48 28.67
CA ARG A 397 -8.61 18.83 28.24
C ARG A 397 -9.91 18.87 27.44
N TYR A 398 -10.11 17.90 26.54
CA TYR A 398 -11.22 17.95 25.60
C TYR A 398 -11.67 16.54 25.19
N VAL A 399 -12.96 16.38 25.00
CA VAL A 399 -13.60 15.15 24.54
C VAL A 399 -14.46 15.46 23.34
N ASP A 400 -14.29 14.69 22.27
CA ASP A 400 -15.15 14.78 21.07
C ASP A 400 -15.63 13.38 20.67
N VAL A 401 -16.91 13.28 20.29
CA VAL A 401 -17.55 12.03 19.92
C VAL A 401 -18.22 12.20 18.57
N TRP A 402 -17.84 11.35 17.62
CA TRP A 402 -18.42 11.37 16.28
C TRP A 402 -19.22 10.10 15.99
N ASN A 403 -20.26 10.25 15.17
CA ASN A 403 -21.14 9.17 14.76
C ASN A 403 -21.72 8.39 15.95
N ASP A 404 -22.18 9.14 16.95
CA ASP A 404 -22.84 8.64 18.16
C ASP A 404 -24.32 9.02 18.11
N ASP A 405 -25.19 8.10 18.51
CA ASP A 405 -26.65 8.29 18.57
C ASP A 405 -27.06 9.38 19.59
N ARG A 406 -26.14 9.80 20.48
CA ARG A 406 -26.33 10.83 21.50
C ARG A 406 -26.37 12.27 20.96
N GLY A 407 -26.21 12.47 19.65
CA GLY A 407 -26.43 13.70 18.92
C GLY A 407 -25.19 14.42 18.41
N SER A 408 -25.29 14.92 17.17
CA SER A 408 -24.29 15.80 16.58
C SER A 408 -24.37 17.20 17.18
N GLY A 409 -23.23 17.75 17.62
CA GLY A 409 -23.15 19.13 18.19
C GLY A 409 -23.40 19.21 19.70
N THR A 410 -23.36 18.09 20.39
CA THR A 410 -23.34 18.00 21.85
C THR A 410 -21.88 18.06 22.32
N ASP A 411 -21.62 18.83 23.36
CA ASP A 411 -20.34 18.80 24.06
C ASP A 411 -20.34 17.63 25.06
N PHE A 412 -19.17 17.05 25.34
CA PHE A 412 -19.04 15.92 26.25
C PHE A 412 -18.05 16.24 27.37
N GLY A 413 -18.31 15.70 28.54
CA GLY A 413 -17.42 15.77 29.69
C GLY A 413 -17.11 14.39 30.24
N CYS A 414 -16.09 14.30 31.08
CA CYS A 414 -15.72 13.07 31.76
C CYS A 414 -16.10 13.17 33.24
N THR A 415 -16.78 12.14 33.77
CA THR A 415 -17.21 12.09 35.17
C THR A 415 -16.12 11.57 36.09
N ASP A 416 -15.19 10.74 35.57
CA ASP A 416 -14.06 10.20 36.33
C ASP A 416 -12.85 10.03 35.42
N GLU A 417 -11.98 11.04 35.41
CA GLU A 417 -10.78 11.04 34.59
C GLU A 417 -9.76 9.97 35.02
N ALA A 418 -9.69 9.65 36.32
CA ALA A 418 -8.78 8.64 36.81
C ALA A 418 -9.18 7.25 36.29
N ALA A 419 -10.48 6.93 36.33
CA ALA A 419 -11.00 5.70 35.74
C ALA A 419 -10.75 5.63 34.23
N LEU A 420 -10.95 6.74 33.51
CA LEU A 420 -10.68 6.82 32.06
C LEU A 420 -9.19 6.58 31.73
N ARG A 421 -8.27 7.25 32.43
CA ARG A 421 -6.84 7.08 32.25
C ARG A 421 -6.39 5.64 32.58
N ASN A 422 -6.93 5.06 33.65
CA ASN A 422 -6.63 3.68 34.03
C ASN A 422 -7.14 2.68 32.98
N TYR A 423 -8.33 2.91 32.42
CA TYR A 423 -8.85 2.13 31.32
C TYR A 423 -7.91 2.17 30.09
N LEU A 424 -7.54 3.37 29.67
CA LEU A 424 -6.61 3.55 28.53
C LEU A 424 -5.25 2.91 28.78
N ALA A 425 -4.71 3.01 30.00
CA ALA A 425 -3.43 2.41 30.37
C ALA A 425 -3.45 0.87 30.38
N ALA A 426 -4.61 0.27 30.66
CA ALA A 426 -4.79 -1.18 30.72
C ALA A 426 -5.03 -1.81 29.34
N LEU A 427 -5.46 -1.03 28.33
CA LEU A 427 -5.69 -1.54 26.97
C LEU A 427 -4.45 -2.24 26.43
N GLN A 428 -4.64 -3.37 25.73
CA GLN A 428 -3.57 -4.05 25.03
C GLN A 428 -3.55 -3.60 23.57
N LEU A 429 -2.48 -2.90 23.19
CA LEU A 429 -2.30 -2.31 21.86
C LEU A 429 -1.30 -3.13 21.06
N GLU A 430 -1.71 -3.58 19.90
CA GLU A 430 -0.90 -4.32 18.95
C GLU A 430 -0.52 -3.46 17.76
N THR A 431 0.72 -3.58 17.30
CA THR A 431 1.14 -3.01 16.02
C THR A 431 0.56 -3.86 14.89
N TYR A 432 0.00 -3.26 13.85
CA TYR A 432 -0.59 -4.01 12.74
C TYR A 432 -0.08 -3.55 11.37
N THR A 433 -0.13 -4.46 10.41
CA THR A 433 0.49 -4.27 9.08
C THR A 433 -0.36 -3.48 8.09
N GLU A 434 -1.62 -3.21 8.41
CA GLU A 434 -2.54 -2.53 7.52
C GLU A 434 -3.37 -1.50 8.28
N ALA A 435 -3.39 -0.27 7.82
CA ALA A 435 -4.18 0.77 8.44
C ALA A 435 -5.67 0.48 8.26
N LEU A 436 -6.39 0.35 9.37
CA LEU A 436 -7.84 0.20 9.43
C LEU A 436 -8.51 1.58 9.57
N ASP A 437 -8.04 2.58 8.84
CA ASP A 437 -8.58 3.93 8.90
C ASP A 437 -10.02 3.96 8.36
N ARG A 438 -10.98 3.81 9.25
CA ARG A 438 -12.41 3.96 8.98
C ARG A 438 -12.92 5.25 9.59
N TYR A 439 -12.34 6.38 9.17
CA TYR A 439 -12.93 7.67 9.51
C TYR A 439 -14.19 7.89 8.68
N GLY A 440 -15.29 8.18 9.34
CA GLY A 440 -16.47 8.73 8.68
C GLY A 440 -17.82 8.07 9.00
N GLU A 441 -17.86 6.77 9.31
CA GLU A 441 -19.11 6.08 9.64
C GLU A 441 -19.04 5.19 10.89
N CYS A 442 -17.87 5.03 11.49
CA CYS A 442 -17.72 4.34 12.76
C CYS A 442 -17.84 5.33 13.92
N ARG A 443 -18.47 4.89 15.00
CA ARG A 443 -18.40 5.59 16.26
C ARG A 443 -16.95 5.81 16.65
N SER A 444 -16.58 7.06 16.97
CA SER A 444 -15.23 7.41 17.39
C SER A 444 -15.25 8.36 18.56
N LEU A 445 -14.29 8.19 19.45
CA LEU A 445 -14.07 9.01 20.65
C LEU A 445 -12.66 9.58 20.57
N GLN A 446 -12.55 10.91 20.46
CA GLN A 446 -11.29 11.62 20.56
C GLN A 446 -11.13 12.24 21.93
N LEU A 447 -9.99 12.01 22.53
CA LEU A 447 -9.58 12.53 23.83
C LEU A 447 -8.31 13.35 23.65
N LEU A 448 -8.32 14.59 24.12
CA LEU A 448 -7.14 15.45 24.17
C LEU A 448 -6.70 15.61 25.61
N PHE A 449 -5.46 15.22 25.88
CA PHE A 449 -4.84 15.37 27.19
C PHE A 449 -3.74 16.42 27.13
N ASP A 450 -3.68 17.27 28.14
CA ASP A 450 -2.52 18.12 28.37
C ASP A 450 -1.45 17.34 29.14
N ALA A 451 -0.23 17.44 28.66
CA ALA A 451 0.99 16.85 29.24
C ALA A 451 2.03 17.96 29.41
N PRO A 452 3.08 17.76 30.23
CA PRO A 452 4.12 18.77 30.46
C PRO A 452 4.81 19.27 29.18
N GLU A 453 4.88 18.43 28.15
CA GLU A 453 5.50 18.77 26.87
C GLU A 453 4.53 19.31 25.81
N GLY A 454 3.22 19.20 26.03
CA GLY A 454 2.18 19.64 25.08
C GLY A 454 0.95 18.75 25.10
N THR A 455 0.24 18.66 24.00
CA THR A 455 -1.06 17.95 23.92
C THR A 455 -0.91 16.55 23.33
N LEU A 456 -1.50 15.56 23.99
CA LEU A 456 -1.66 14.18 23.54
C LEU A 456 -3.09 14.01 22.99
N SER A 457 -3.22 13.57 21.75
CA SER A 457 -4.50 13.18 21.16
C SER A 457 -4.61 11.67 21.08
N VAL A 458 -5.68 11.11 21.62
CA VAL A 458 -6.00 9.69 21.58
C VAL A 458 -7.38 9.52 20.96
N THR A 459 -7.47 8.80 19.86
CA THR A 459 -8.75 8.55 19.17
C THR A 459 -9.03 7.05 19.16
N LEU A 460 -10.12 6.63 19.78
CA LEU A 460 -10.63 5.26 19.74
C LEU A 460 -11.72 5.17 18.69
N THR A 461 -11.76 4.07 17.94
CA THR A 461 -12.78 3.83 16.91
C THR A 461 -13.42 2.45 17.06
N ASP A 462 -14.69 2.33 16.73
CA ASP A 462 -15.48 1.10 16.89
C ASP A 462 -14.91 -0.12 16.10
N ASN A 463 -14.02 0.13 15.15
CA ASN A 463 -13.31 -0.91 14.39
C ASN A 463 -12.10 -1.50 15.13
N GLN A 464 -12.02 -1.34 16.45
CA GLN A 464 -10.90 -1.78 17.29
C GLN A 464 -9.56 -1.11 16.95
N SER A 465 -9.57 0.07 16.35
CA SER A 465 -8.34 0.83 16.16
C SER A 465 -8.24 2.01 17.14
N ILE A 466 -7.01 2.34 17.50
CA ILE A 466 -6.67 3.49 18.33
C ILE A 466 -5.57 4.28 17.64
N HIS A 467 -5.74 5.59 17.61
CA HIS A 467 -4.75 6.51 17.04
C HIS A 467 -4.19 7.40 18.16
N VAL A 468 -2.88 7.46 18.24
CA VAL A 468 -2.17 8.25 19.24
C VAL A 468 -1.31 9.28 18.53
N THR A 469 -1.55 10.56 18.81
CA THR A 469 -0.81 11.67 18.21
C THR A 469 -0.24 12.57 19.29
N ARG A 470 1.07 12.73 19.31
CA ARG A 470 1.80 13.60 20.24
C ARG A 470 2.07 14.94 19.57
N LEU A 471 1.23 15.94 19.83
CA LEU A 471 1.26 17.22 19.14
C LEU A 471 2.50 18.08 19.44
N TRP A 472 3.29 17.73 20.47
CA TRP A 472 4.58 18.38 20.76
C TRP A 472 5.74 17.89 19.88
N LEU A 473 5.58 16.76 19.20
CA LEU A 473 6.60 16.25 18.30
C LEU A 473 6.58 17.02 16.97
N LYS A 474 7.76 17.34 16.44
CA LYS A 474 7.87 17.95 15.13
C LYS A 474 7.26 17.03 14.06
N ASN A 475 6.30 17.56 13.31
CA ASN A 475 5.47 16.83 12.33
C ASN A 475 4.44 15.88 12.96
N ALA A 476 4.28 15.84 14.28
CA ALA A 476 3.27 15.10 15.05
C ALA A 476 2.78 13.82 14.34
N PRO A 477 3.62 12.77 14.17
CA PRO A 477 3.22 11.55 13.49
C PRO A 477 2.09 10.90 14.30
N SER A 478 1.00 10.53 13.63
CA SER A 478 -0.05 9.72 14.24
C SER A 478 0.37 8.26 14.22
N GLU A 479 0.45 7.65 15.39
CA GLU A 479 0.69 6.22 15.54
C GLU A 479 -0.64 5.50 15.65
N SER A 480 -0.81 4.43 14.90
CA SER A 480 -2.05 3.64 14.87
C SER A 480 -1.81 2.24 15.40
N TYR A 481 -2.70 1.77 16.26
CA TYR A 481 -2.62 0.46 16.88
C TYR A 481 -3.95 -0.29 16.74
N TYR A 482 -3.90 -1.60 16.80
CA TYR A 482 -5.07 -2.48 16.89
C TYR A 482 -5.29 -2.87 18.36
N LEU A 483 -6.55 -2.91 18.78
CA LEU A 483 -6.93 -3.33 20.12
C LEU A 483 -7.15 -4.83 20.12
N ALA A 484 -6.41 -5.54 20.96
CA ALA A 484 -6.51 -7.00 21.10
C ALA A 484 -7.92 -7.43 21.58
N GLU A 485 -8.56 -6.57 22.37
CA GLU A 485 -9.93 -6.76 22.87
C GLU A 485 -10.86 -5.66 22.37
N PRO A 486 -12.14 -5.93 22.19
CA PRO A 486 -13.12 -4.90 21.83
C PRO A 486 -13.16 -3.77 22.86
N ILE A 487 -13.42 -2.55 22.38
CA ILE A 487 -13.61 -1.37 23.25
C ILE A 487 -14.85 -1.58 24.12
N ASP A 488 -14.71 -1.36 25.42
CA ASP A 488 -15.85 -1.33 26.34
C ASP A 488 -16.59 0.01 26.23
N TRP A 489 -17.44 0.11 25.21
CA TRP A 489 -18.28 1.30 25.02
C TRP A 489 -19.26 1.52 26.17
N GLN A 490 -19.67 0.48 26.90
CA GLN A 490 -20.57 0.62 28.05
C GLN A 490 -19.89 1.36 29.20
N LEU A 491 -18.61 1.06 29.43
CA LEU A 491 -17.81 1.79 30.40
C LEU A 491 -17.58 3.24 29.94
N LEU A 492 -17.16 3.41 28.69
CA LEU A 492 -16.91 4.75 28.14
C LEU A 492 -18.17 5.62 28.15
N ASP A 493 -19.37 5.07 27.88
CA ASP A 493 -20.62 5.81 27.93
C ASP A 493 -21.05 6.25 29.35
N ARG A 494 -20.58 5.55 30.37
CA ARG A 494 -20.77 5.98 31.77
C ARG A 494 -19.77 7.07 32.17
N LEU A 495 -18.55 7.02 31.63
CA LEU A 495 -17.50 7.98 31.94
C LEU A 495 -17.65 9.27 31.12
N ILE A 496 -18.05 9.13 29.84
CA ILE A 496 -18.19 10.23 28.88
C ILE A 496 -19.68 10.55 28.71
N VAL A 497 -20.10 11.63 29.31
CA VAL A 497 -21.51 12.04 29.35
C VAL A 497 -21.72 13.32 28.54
N PRO A 498 -22.87 13.45 27.86
CA PRO A 498 -23.25 14.71 27.24
C PRO A 498 -23.34 15.83 28.29
N ARG A 499 -22.78 16.96 28.00
CA ARG A 499 -22.89 18.16 28.86
C ARG A 499 -23.41 19.33 28.08
N PRO A 500 -24.03 20.33 28.75
CA PRO A 500 -24.44 21.56 28.12
C PRO A 500 -23.30 22.26 27.41
N ALA A 501 -23.59 22.80 26.22
CA ALA A 501 -22.62 23.54 25.43
C ALA A 501 -23.14 24.97 25.18
N LEU A 502 -22.20 25.91 25.13
CA LEU A 502 -22.44 27.28 24.70
C LEU A 502 -21.77 27.51 23.35
N ARG A 503 -22.58 27.82 22.31
CA ARG A 503 -22.06 28.25 21.00
C ARG A 503 -21.93 29.75 20.97
N VAL A 504 -20.78 30.23 20.57
CA VAL A 504 -20.50 31.65 20.38
C VAL A 504 -20.42 31.94 18.88
N TRP A 505 -21.40 32.71 18.38
CA TRP A 505 -21.49 33.08 16.99
C TRP A 505 -20.90 34.46 16.76
N PHE A 506 -20.10 34.63 15.73
CA PHE A 506 -19.45 35.89 15.36
C PHE A 506 -19.40 36.03 13.84
N SER A 507 -19.47 37.26 13.36
CA SER A 507 -19.38 37.58 11.94
C SER A 507 -17.96 37.99 11.60
N LEU A 508 -17.39 37.38 10.58
CA LEU A 508 -16.09 37.80 10.02
C LEU A 508 -16.30 38.85 8.91
N PRO A 509 -15.45 39.88 8.81
CA PRO A 509 -15.53 40.85 7.73
C PRO A 509 -15.41 40.19 6.36
N GLY A 510 -16.42 40.41 5.49
CA GLY A 510 -16.43 39.89 4.12
C GLY A 510 -16.91 38.44 3.96
N GLN A 511 -17.47 37.84 5.00
CA GLN A 511 -18.20 36.57 4.92
C GLN A 511 -19.71 36.81 5.09
N ASP A 512 -20.51 36.14 4.25
CA ASP A 512 -21.96 36.23 4.28
C ASP A 512 -22.60 35.35 5.37
N GLU A 513 -21.83 34.42 5.95
CA GLU A 513 -22.30 33.50 7.00
C GLU A 513 -21.58 33.78 8.33
N ASP A 514 -22.36 33.69 9.44
CA ASP A 514 -21.80 33.73 10.78
C ASP A 514 -20.99 32.47 11.06
N SER A 515 -19.80 32.63 11.62
CA SER A 515 -18.97 31.55 12.13
C SER A 515 -19.29 31.30 13.60
N CYS A 516 -19.14 30.06 14.06
CA CYS A 516 -19.30 29.72 15.47
C CYS A 516 -18.20 28.82 15.99
N PHE A 517 -18.00 28.85 17.30
CA PHE A 517 -17.20 27.91 18.06
C PHE A 517 -17.87 27.59 19.40
N PHE A 518 -17.44 26.51 20.05
CA PHE A 518 -17.88 26.20 21.39
C PHE A 518 -17.02 26.94 22.41
N ALA A 519 -17.66 27.58 23.37
CA ALA A 519 -16.99 28.18 24.50
C ALA A 519 -16.38 27.08 25.37
N GLY A 520 -15.22 27.35 25.97
CA GLY A 520 -14.64 26.48 27.00
C GLY A 520 -15.55 26.40 28.22
N VAL A 521 -15.43 25.36 28.99
CA VAL A 521 -16.13 25.19 30.26
C VAL A 521 -15.15 25.48 31.39
N TYR A 522 -15.37 26.57 32.10
CA TYR A 522 -14.62 26.96 33.28
C TYR A 522 -14.95 26.06 34.47
N SER A 523 -16.25 25.87 34.75
CA SER A 523 -16.74 24.94 35.77
C SER A 523 -18.14 24.45 35.42
N MET A 524 -18.48 23.23 35.79
CA MET A 524 -19.80 22.67 35.57
C MET A 524 -20.16 21.64 36.63
N THR A 525 -21.35 21.83 37.21
CA THR A 525 -21.91 20.90 38.20
C THR A 525 -23.27 20.43 37.70
N GLN A 526 -23.51 19.13 37.72
CA GLN A 526 -24.80 18.52 37.39
C GLN A 526 -25.52 18.09 38.67
N THR A 527 -26.79 18.42 38.76
CA THR A 527 -27.67 17.86 39.77
C THR A 527 -28.65 16.92 39.10
N LEU A 528 -28.57 15.64 39.39
CA LEU A 528 -29.45 14.62 38.86
C LEU A 528 -30.88 14.75 39.43
N PRO A 529 -31.90 14.14 38.79
CA PRO A 529 -33.28 14.18 39.27
C PRO A 529 -33.50 13.60 40.66
N ASP A 530 -32.61 12.71 41.11
CA ASP A 530 -32.62 12.16 42.48
C ASP A 530 -31.96 13.06 43.54
N GLY A 531 -31.48 14.23 43.11
CA GLY A 531 -30.79 15.20 43.97
C GLY A 531 -29.29 14.93 44.13
N THR A 532 -28.74 13.91 43.47
CA THR A 532 -27.29 13.66 43.49
C THR A 532 -26.56 14.76 42.74
N VAL A 533 -25.49 15.30 43.33
CA VAL A 533 -24.68 16.37 42.73
C VAL A 533 -23.39 15.77 42.23
N GLN A 534 -23.04 16.00 40.95
CA GLN A 534 -21.81 15.59 40.30
C GLN A 534 -21.07 16.80 39.78
N VAL A 535 -19.76 16.87 39.98
CA VAL A 535 -18.89 17.87 39.35
C VAL A 535 -18.43 17.31 38.03
N LEU A 536 -18.84 17.91 36.91
CA LEU A 536 -18.42 17.51 35.56
C LEU A 536 -17.15 18.22 35.11
N GLN A 537 -16.90 19.40 35.68
CA GLN A 537 -15.73 20.20 35.44
C GLN A 537 -15.38 21.01 36.69
N GLU A 538 -14.20 20.79 37.24
CA GLU A 538 -13.66 21.68 38.27
C GLU A 538 -13.24 23.02 37.65
N PRO A 539 -13.20 24.11 38.44
CA PRO A 539 -12.75 25.41 37.94
C PRO A 539 -11.37 25.35 37.29
N ASP A 540 -11.34 25.70 36.00
CA ASP A 540 -10.10 25.68 35.21
C ASP A 540 -9.87 27.04 34.52
N GLU A 541 -8.91 27.81 35.02
CA GLU A 541 -8.54 29.14 34.49
C GLU A 541 -7.84 29.07 33.11
N GLY A 542 -7.42 27.88 32.65
CA GLY A 542 -6.73 27.68 31.37
C GLY A 542 -7.63 27.34 30.19
N ASN A 543 -8.88 26.97 30.43
CA ASN A 543 -9.79 26.41 29.43
C ASN A 543 -10.59 27.46 28.63
N TYR A 544 -9.90 28.49 28.12
CA TYR A 544 -10.53 29.48 27.24
C TYR A 544 -10.48 29.07 25.78
N SER A 545 -11.64 29.02 25.13
CA SER A 545 -11.71 29.01 23.66
C SER A 545 -11.46 30.41 23.14
N ALA A 546 -10.39 30.61 22.36
CA ALA A 546 -10.02 31.93 21.86
C ALA A 546 -10.42 32.09 20.39
N PHE A 547 -10.92 33.29 20.04
CA PHE A 547 -11.11 33.68 18.65
C PHE A 547 -10.59 35.11 18.44
N GLY A 548 -10.17 35.41 17.22
CA GLY A 548 -9.68 36.73 16.88
C GLY A 548 -10.24 37.23 15.56
N THR A 549 -10.49 38.53 15.46
CA THR A 549 -10.90 39.17 14.20
C THR A 549 -10.01 40.37 13.87
N THR A 550 -9.68 40.55 12.59
CA THR A 550 -8.95 41.73 12.07
C THR A 550 -9.83 42.92 11.81
N GLY A 551 -11.16 42.77 11.80
CA GLY A 551 -12.12 43.83 11.54
C GLY A 551 -13.19 43.83 12.63
N GLY A 552 -13.37 44.94 13.33
CA GLY A 552 -14.18 45.11 14.51
C GLY A 552 -15.60 44.56 14.45
N GLY A 553 -15.75 43.26 14.69
CA GLY A 553 -17.01 42.70 15.14
C GLY A 553 -17.41 43.39 16.45
N ARG A 554 -18.60 43.96 16.50
CA ARG A 554 -19.03 44.73 17.68
C ARG A 554 -19.72 43.86 18.72
N THR A 555 -20.22 42.69 18.31
CA THR A 555 -21.01 41.80 19.18
C THR A 555 -20.84 40.34 18.78
N VAL A 556 -20.99 39.44 19.74
CA VAL A 556 -21.16 38.00 19.53
C VAL A 556 -22.56 37.58 19.97
N ARG A 557 -23.12 36.52 19.37
CA ARG A 557 -24.41 35.96 19.77
C ARG A 557 -24.15 34.65 20.53
N LEU A 558 -24.82 34.51 21.68
CA LEU A 558 -24.76 33.30 22.49
C LEU A 558 -25.94 32.38 22.16
N GLU A 559 -25.66 31.09 22.00
CA GLU A 559 -26.67 30.06 21.77
C GLU A 559 -26.40 28.87 22.69
N PHE A 560 -27.32 28.59 23.59
CA PHE A 560 -27.26 27.48 24.50
C PHE A 560 -27.89 26.24 23.87
N GLY A 561 -27.25 25.10 23.99
CA GLY A 561 -27.76 23.80 23.49
C GLY A 561 -28.95 23.28 24.31
N GLN A 562 -29.12 23.76 25.56
CA GLN A 562 -30.16 23.35 26.49
C GLN A 562 -31.06 24.53 26.93
N THR A 563 -32.18 24.21 27.57
CA THR A 563 -33.12 25.22 28.05
C THR A 563 -32.56 25.95 29.26
N LEU A 564 -32.57 27.28 29.23
CA LEU A 564 -32.21 28.11 30.37
C LEU A 564 -33.31 28.05 31.44
N LEU A 565 -32.92 27.79 32.67
CA LEU A 565 -33.82 27.82 33.84
C LEU A 565 -33.90 29.19 34.48
N GLU A 566 -32.83 29.96 34.40
CA GLU A 566 -32.70 31.30 34.96
C GLU A 566 -31.98 32.22 33.96
N PRO A 567 -32.16 33.55 34.03
CA PRO A 567 -31.41 34.48 33.20
C PRO A 567 -29.89 34.33 33.42
N TYR A 568 -29.14 34.21 32.31
CA TYR A 568 -27.67 34.09 32.37
C TYR A 568 -27.01 35.46 32.60
N THR A 569 -25.78 35.42 33.12
CA THR A 569 -24.93 36.60 33.27
C THR A 569 -23.64 36.45 32.49
N VAL A 570 -23.17 37.55 31.89
CA VAL A 570 -21.90 37.61 31.17
C VAL A 570 -20.97 38.59 31.87
N THR A 571 -19.83 38.11 32.32
CA THR A 571 -18.76 38.98 32.82
C THR A 571 -17.69 39.07 31.75
N CYS A 572 -17.30 40.26 31.34
CA CYS A 572 -16.14 40.49 30.50
C CYS A 572 -15.06 41.25 31.27
N GLN A 573 -13.82 40.87 31.09
CA GLN A 573 -12.68 41.43 31.79
C GLN A 573 -11.48 41.53 30.87
N THR A 574 -10.77 42.67 30.92
CA THR A 574 -9.45 42.78 30.25
C THR A 574 -8.42 41.92 30.95
N PRO A 575 -7.39 41.39 30.22
CA PRO A 575 -6.39 40.49 30.81
C PRO A 575 -5.60 41.11 31.95
N ASP A 576 -5.47 42.46 31.98
CA ASP A 576 -4.82 43.21 33.05
C ASP A 576 -5.77 43.53 34.23
N GLY A 577 -7.06 43.14 34.11
CA GLY A 577 -8.08 43.42 35.12
C GLY A 577 -8.52 44.88 35.23
N SER A 578 -8.06 45.76 34.37
CA SER A 578 -8.32 47.21 34.43
C SER A 578 -9.78 47.55 34.11
N GLU A 579 -10.43 46.78 33.28
CA GLU A 579 -11.86 46.97 32.94
C GLU A 579 -12.62 45.66 33.18
N ARG A 580 -13.70 45.74 33.96
CA ARG A 580 -14.62 44.63 34.20
C ARG A 580 -16.06 45.12 34.02
N ARG A 581 -16.83 44.43 33.19
CA ARG A 581 -18.25 44.71 32.98
C ARG A 581 -19.08 43.44 33.17
N ILE A 582 -20.24 43.58 33.73
CA ILE A 582 -21.21 42.50 33.90
C ILE A 582 -22.47 42.87 33.15
N PHE A 583 -22.98 41.96 32.35
CA PHE A 583 -24.25 42.11 31.63
C PHE A 583 -25.19 40.99 32.08
N THR A 584 -26.45 41.35 32.33
CA THR A 584 -27.53 40.39 32.51
C THR A 584 -28.22 40.10 31.18
N GLN A 585 -28.89 38.96 31.04
CA GLN A 585 -29.61 38.59 29.82
C GLN A 585 -30.59 39.69 29.36
N ASP A 586 -31.26 40.36 30.28
CA ASP A 586 -32.25 41.40 29.99
C ASP A 586 -31.61 42.67 29.38
N GLU A 587 -30.35 42.93 29.71
CA GLU A 587 -29.59 44.06 29.16
C GLU A 587 -29.03 43.77 27.75
N LEU A 588 -28.98 42.47 27.34
CA LEU A 588 -28.46 42.03 26.07
C LEU A 588 -29.56 41.95 25.00
N ARG A 589 -29.67 42.98 24.16
CA ARG A 589 -30.67 43.02 23.07
C ARG A 589 -30.45 41.86 22.08
N GLY A 590 -31.39 40.89 22.07
CA GLY A 590 -31.36 39.74 21.18
C GLY A 590 -30.18 38.75 21.45
N GLY A 591 -29.73 38.67 22.72
CA GLY A 591 -28.66 37.77 23.13
C GLY A 591 -27.27 38.14 22.56
N ARG A 592 -27.09 39.40 22.14
CA ARG A 592 -25.83 39.89 21.57
C ARG A 592 -24.96 40.52 22.66
N VAL A 593 -23.82 39.92 22.93
CA VAL A 593 -22.79 40.39 23.88
C VAL A 593 -21.88 41.38 23.17
N PRO A 594 -21.73 42.62 23.68
CA PRO A 594 -20.77 43.55 23.09
C PRO A 594 -19.33 43.12 23.36
N LEU A 595 -18.49 43.19 22.33
CA LEU A 595 -17.05 43.01 22.48
C LEU A 595 -16.42 44.32 22.97
N LEU A 596 -15.49 44.23 23.93
CA LEU A 596 -14.80 45.43 24.43
C LEU A 596 -13.98 46.04 23.29
N PRO A 597 -14.14 47.38 23.06
CA PRO A 597 -13.46 48.03 21.96
C PRO A 597 -11.95 48.17 22.26
N GLY A 598 -11.13 47.56 21.45
CA GLY A 598 -9.74 47.94 21.38
C GLY A 598 -8.72 46.91 21.82
N GLU A 599 -9.02 45.92 22.65
CA GLU A 599 -8.04 44.97 23.22
C GLU A 599 -8.63 43.57 23.39
N SER A 600 -7.78 42.58 23.69
CA SER A 600 -8.17 41.23 24.10
C SER A 600 -9.00 41.30 25.39
N ALA A 601 -10.02 40.47 25.50
CA ALA A 601 -10.81 40.37 26.71
C ALA A 601 -11.31 38.94 26.97
N ASP A 602 -11.39 38.59 28.24
CA ASP A 602 -11.92 37.31 28.71
C ASP A 602 -13.40 37.47 29.04
N TYR A 603 -14.20 36.53 28.58
CA TYR A 603 -15.64 36.46 28.79
C TYR A 603 -15.99 35.21 29.58
N THR A 604 -16.73 35.37 30.67
CA THR A 604 -17.30 34.24 31.41
C THR A 604 -18.84 34.37 31.40
N VAL A 605 -19.50 33.25 31.10
CA VAL A 605 -20.97 33.19 31.01
C VAL A 605 -21.48 32.19 32.03
N ALA A 606 -22.12 32.69 33.09
CA ALA A 606 -22.74 31.83 34.10
C ALA A 606 -24.20 31.57 33.75
N ALA A 607 -24.59 30.31 33.66
CA ALA A 607 -25.91 29.89 33.26
C ALA A 607 -26.38 28.66 34.05
N ARG A 608 -27.69 28.60 34.32
CA ARG A 608 -28.38 27.45 34.88
C ARG A 608 -29.25 26.80 33.81
N LEU A 609 -28.99 25.56 33.50
CA LEU A 609 -29.53 24.88 32.34
C LEU A 609 -30.29 23.63 32.74
N GLN A 610 -31.28 23.21 31.95
CA GLN A 610 -32.02 21.98 32.13
C GLN A 610 -31.66 20.99 31.01
N GLY A 611 -31.21 19.81 31.40
CA GLY A 611 -30.97 18.68 30.50
C GLY A 611 -32.28 18.00 30.08
N GLU A 612 -32.21 17.24 29.00
CA GLU A 612 -33.34 16.45 28.48
C GLU A 612 -33.75 15.32 29.44
N ASP A 613 -32.80 14.83 30.26
CA ASP A 613 -33.00 13.81 31.29
C ASP A 613 -33.63 14.36 32.60
N GLY A 614 -33.94 15.66 32.65
CA GLY A 614 -34.45 16.35 33.82
C GLY A 614 -33.38 16.79 34.83
N SER A 615 -32.10 16.55 34.54
CA SER A 615 -30.97 17.07 35.32
C SER A 615 -30.89 18.59 35.19
N THR A 616 -30.32 19.26 36.21
CA THR A 616 -29.99 20.68 36.13
C THR A 616 -28.49 20.89 36.18
N TYR A 617 -28.01 21.87 35.44
CA TYR A 617 -26.59 22.20 35.35
C TYR A 617 -26.34 23.63 35.76
N ASP A 618 -25.42 23.80 36.70
CA ASP A 618 -24.84 25.11 37.02
C ASP A 618 -23.49 25.19 36.28
N ALA A 619 -23.46 25.97 35.18
CA ALA A 619 -22.35 26.03 34.26
C ALA A 619 -21.77 27.43 34.16
N VAL A 620 -20.43 27.50 34.12
CA VAL A 620 -19.69 28.71 33.79
C VAL A 620 -18.88 28.42 32.55
N PHE A 621 -19.25 29.02 31.43
CA PHE A 621 -18.54 28.96 30.19
C PHE A 621 -17.54 30.10 30.05
N CYS A 622 -16.46 29.92 29.29
CA CYS A 622 -15.46 30.95 29.09
C CYS A 622 -14.96 30.99 27.64
N PHE A 623 -14.70 32.20 27.17
CA PHE A 623 -14.05 32.41 25.89
C PHE A 623 -13.21 33.69 25.91
N ARG A 624 -12.20 33.75 25.05
CA ARG A 624 -11.36 34.94 24.90
C ARG A 624 -11.53 35.54 23.50
N TYR A 625 -11.69 36.85 23.48
CA TYR A 625 -11.60 37.61 22.24
C TYR A 625 -10.21 38.25 22.13
N ASP A 626 -9.51 37.96 21.03
CA ASP A 626 -8.24 38.58 20.71
C ASP A 626 -8.36 39.45 19.46
N ARG A 627 -7.99 40.72 19.58
CA ARG A 627 -7.90 41.58 18.42
C ARG A 627 -6.62 41.28 17.65
N LEU A 628 -6.78 40.71 16.47
CA LEU A 628 -5.63 40.47 15.56
C LEU A 628 -5.20 41.81 14.95
N ALA A 629 -3.94 42.17 15.07
CA ALA A 629 -3.36 43.32 14.36
C ALA A 629 -3.56 43.10 12.85
N GLY A 630 -4.32 43.99 12.19
CA GLY A 630 -4.57 43.93 10.77
C GLY A 630 -3.20 43.92 10.04
N GLY A 631 -2.89 42.82 9.35
CA GLY A 631 -1.81 42.82 8.40
C GLY A 631 -2.14 43.80 7.28
N THR A 632 -1.29 44.81 7.10
CA THR A 632 -1.31 45.76 5.99
C THR A 632 -1.01 45.08 4.67
#